data_4412e9c80c53051d51627982b134692c
#
_entry.id   4412e9c80c53051d51627982b134692c
#
_cell.length_a   1.000
_cell.length_b   1.000
_cell.length_c   1.000
_cell.angle_alpha   90.00
_cell.angle_beta   90.00
_cell.angle_gamma   90.00
#
_symmetry.space_group_name_H-M   'P 1'
#
loop_
_entity.id
_entity.type
_entity.pdbx_description
1 polymer ?
#
loop_
_entity_poly.entity_id
_entity_poly.type
_entity_poly.pdbx_seq_one_letter_code
_entity_poly.pdbx_strand_id
1 'polypeptide(L)'
;MTKRSSGVLMHITSLPGEFGIGTFGKSAYDFVDFLEETKQTYWQILPLTTTSYGDSPYQSFSAVAGNLNLIDFSLLKEEGLLEESDYSNVNFGDNPEKVDYALLFEARRPILEKAVANTTKNSEVLAEIEKFEAENSSWLADYAEYMAIKESFGYQSFIHWDEDIKNGEEAAREKYRTELQDSIRYYTVTQYFFFKQWLALKEYANKKGIKIIGDMPIYVSADSVEMWTMPELFKVDENNEPLYVAGCPADDFSPTGQLWGNPIYDWEKHKEQGFSWWIYRVQESFKIYDVLRIDHFKGFSDFWQIDKDAENAVNGTWEAGPGIELFQKIKEQLGDLPIIAENLGFIDEKAEKLLDDSGYPGMKILQFAFPGEDNLDRPHHYTQNSVAYTGTHDNDVVNGWYEKLSESEQELVSEYLNRRNEETITEAMIRGIYSSVSDYAIVTMQDLLDKDATSRMNVPSTVGGNWEWRMLAEDLTEERKEFLKNITVRYSRERA
;
A
#
# COMPACT_ATOMS: atom_id res chain seq x y z
N MET A 1 -15.22 -22.51 -12.79
CA MET A 1 -13.82 -22.58 -12.32
C MET A 1 -13.24 -21.20 -12.52
N THR A 2 -12.78 -20.56 -11.45
CA THR A 2 -11.97 -19.36 -11.58
C THR A 2 -10.72 -19.71 -12.38
N LYS A 3 -10.35 -18.85 -13.32
CA LYS A 3 -9.16 -19.10 -14.15
C LYS A 3 -7.94 -18.79 -13.30
N ARG A 4 -6.99 -19.73 -13.19
CA ARG A 4 -5.69 -19.49 -12.55
C ARG A 4 -4.99 -18.32 -13.24
N SER A 5 -4.38 -17.44 -12.48
CA SER A 5 -3.76 -16.23 -12.99
C SER A 5 -2.47 -15.90 -12.24
N SER A 6 -1.71 -14.97 -12.76
CA SER A 6 -0.47 -14.51 -12.15
C SER A 6 -0.30 -12.99 -12.23
N GLY A 7 0.62 -12.49 -11.44
CA GLY A 7 0.95 -11.08 -11.39
C GLY A 7 2.30 -10.81 -10.76
N VAL A 8 2.67 -9.54 -10.75
CA VAL A 8 3.90 -9.04 -10.16
C VAL A 8 3.57 -7.99 -9.10
N LEU A 9 4.20 -8.10 -7.93
CA LEU A 9 4.19 -7.07 -6.90
C LEU A 9 5.35 -6.11 -7.15
N MET A 10 5.02 -4.86 -7.48
CA MET A 10 5.97 -3.78 -7.72
C MET A 10 5.32 -2.46 -7.36
N HIS A 11 5.78 -1.81 -6.30
CA HIS A 11 5.25 -0.50 -5.94
C HIS A 11 5.69 0.58 -6.92
N ILE A 12 4.86 1.60 -7.13
CA ILE A 12 5.16 2.70 -8.06
C ILE A 12 6.48 3.39 -7.72
N THR A 13 6.75 3.65 -6.42
CA THR A 13 7.99 4.30 -5.96
C THR A 13 9.25 3.59 -6.40
N SER A 14 9.17 2.27 -6.62
CA SER A 14 10.30 1.41 -6.98
C SER A 14 10.57 1.33 -8.48
N LEU A 15 9.74 1.97 -9.31
CA LEU A 15 9.98 2.07 -10.75
C LEU A 15 11.18 2.97 -11.06
N PRO A 16 11.91 2.73 -12.17
CA PRO A 16 12.95 3.63 -12.64
C PRO A 16 12.37 5.02 -12.94
N GLY A 17 13.18 6.07 -12.82
CA GLY A 17 12.72 7.41 -13.16
C GLY A 17 13.72 8.49 -12.80
N GLU A 18 13.58 9.65 -13.44
CA GLU A 18 14.50 10.79 -13.34
C GLU A 18 14.24 11.68 -12.10
N PHE A 19 13.08 11.49 -11.44
CA PHE A 19 12.64 12.37 -10.34
C PHE A 19 12.94 11.82 -8.95
N GLY A 20 13.97 10.98 -8.81
CA GLY A 20 14.43 10.40 -7.55
C GLY A 20 13.50 9.33 -6.95
N ILE A 21 12.36 9.09 -7.57
CA ILE A 21 11.33 8.12 -7.18
C ILE A 21 10.57 7.67 -8.44
N GLY A 22 9.97 6.49 -8.39
CA GLY A 22 9.02 6.08 -9.43
C GLY A 22 7.75 6.93 -9.40
N THR A 23 7.24 7.28 -10.57
CA THR A 23 6.07 8.15 -10.77
C THR A 23 5.07 7.53 -11.74
N PHE A 24 3.92 8.17 -11.94
CA PHE A 24 2.91 7.73 -12.91
C PHE A 24 3.28 8.03 -14.38
N GLY A 25 4.56 8.36 -14.63
CA GLY A 25 5.06 8.68 -15.97
C GLY A 25 5.44 7.45 -16.79
N LYS A 26 6.30 7.70 -17.79
CA LYS A 26 6.68 6.71 -18.82
C LYS A 26 7.03 5.34 -18.26
N SER A 27 7.82 5.24 -17.19
CA SER A 27 8.25 3.95 -16.63
C SER A 27 7.09 3.11 -16.11
N ALA A 28 6.02 3.74 -15.61
CA ALA A 28 4.82 3.03 -15.19
C ALA A 28 4.04 2.47 -16.38
N TYR A 29 3.96 3.20 -17.47
CA TYR A 29 3.37 2.71 -18.73
C TYR A 29 4.21 1.58 -19.33
N ASP A 30 5.53 1.73 -19.37
CA ASP A 30 6.45 0.67 -19.83
C ASP A 30 6.32 -0.60 -18.97
N PHE A 31 6.07 -0.45 -17.66
CA PHE A 31 5.83 -1.59 -16.77
C PHE A 31 4.51 -2.30 -17.07
N VAL A 32 3.46 -1.57 -17.42
CA VAL A 32 2.20 -2.17 -17.92
C VAL A 32 2.46 -2.95 -19.21
N ASP A 33 3.28 -2.41 -20.13
CA ASP A 33 3.65 -3.08 -21.38
C ASP A 33 4.44 -4.37 -21.11
N PHE A 34 5.37 -4.35 -20.15
CA PHE A 34 6.07 -5.53 -19.69
C PHE A 34 5.10 -6.61 -19.15
N LEU A 35 4.14 -6.22 -18.31
CA LEU A 35 3.14 -7.16 -17.78
C LEU A 35 2.27 -7.74 -18.91
N GLU A 36 1.94 -6.93 -19.91
CA GLU A 36 1.23 -7.40 -21.10
C GLU A 36 2.05 -8.42 -21.89
N GLU A 37 3.29 -8.10 -22.20
CA GLU A 37 4.23 -8.96 -22.96
C GLU A 37 4.45 -10.30 -22.27
N THR A 38 4.58 -10.29 -20.92
CA THR A 38 4.79 -11.48 -20.10
C THR A 38 3.50 -12.20 -19.72
N LYS A 39 2.36 -11.75 -20.27
CA LYS A 39 1.01 -12.36 -20.11
C LYS A 39 0.48 -12.35 -18.68
N GLN A 40 0.93 -11.42 -17.86
CA GLN A 40 0.41 -11.25 -16.51
C GLN A 40 -1.01 -10.71 -16.53
N THR A 41 -1.77 -11.01 -15.47
CA THR A 41 -3.12 -10.48 -15.25
C THR A 41 -3.11 -9.35 -14.22
N TYR A 42 -2.20 -9.41 -13.24
CA TYR A 42 -2.20 -8.50 -12.11
C TYR A 42 -0.91 -7.72 -11.95
N TRP A 43 -1.07 -6.45 -11.63
CA TRP A 43 -0.06 -5.61 -11.02
C TRP A 43 -0.46 -5.33 -9.58
N GLN A 44 0.26 -5.89 -8.61
CA GLN A 44 0.05 -5.59 -7.21
C GLN A 44 0.95 -4.44 -6.78
N ILE A 45 0.36 -3.49 -6.07
CA ILE A 45 1.04 -2.30 -5.52
C ILE A 45 0.76 -2.17 -4.03
N LEU A 46 1.55 -1.37 -3.33
CA LEU A 46 1.33 -0.98 -1.96
C LEU A 46 0.37 0.22 -1.89
N PRO A 47 -0.09 0.66 -0.69
CA PRO A 47 -0.99 1.80 -0.60
C PRO A 47 -0.45 3.02 -1.35
N LEU A 48 -1.32 3.68 -2.12
CA LEU A 48 -1.00 4.90 -2.88
C LEU A 48 -1.23 6.17 -2.06
N THR A 49 -1.64 6.04 -0.82
CA THR A 49 -1.95 7.17 0.07
C THR A 49 -0.68 7.93 0.49
N THR A 50 -0.88 9.14 1.01
CA THR A 50 0.22 9.98 1.51
C THR A 50 1.04 9.24 2.56
N THR A 51 2.34 9.51 2.60
CA THR A 51 3.23 8.96 3.63
C THR A 51 3.49 9.98 4.72
N SER A 52 3.73 9.52 5.95
CA SER A 52 4.10 10.33 7.10
C SER A 52 5.53 10.04 7.56
N TYR A 53 5.84 10.30 8.81
CA TYR A 53 7.13 9.99 9.39
C TYR A 53 7.50 8.51 9.20
N GLY A 54 8.72 8.27 8.71
CA GLY A 54 9.23 6.92 8.41
C GLY A 54 8.89 6.42 7.01
N ASP A 55 8.28 7.27 6.16
CA ASP A 55 8.03 7.04 4.73
C ASP A 55 7.15 5.82 4.41
N SER A 56 6.55 5.21 5.45
CA SER A 56 5.71 4.03 5.30
C SER A 56 4.40 4.37 4.59
N PRO A 57 4.03 3.66 3.52
CA PRO A 57 2.72 3.81 2.88
C PRO A 57 1.55 3.32 3.76
N TYR A 58 1.84 2.63 4.87
CA TYR A 58 0.85 2.16 5.85
C TYR A 58 0.60 3.18 6.97
N GLN A 59 1.37 4.28 7.00
CA GLN A 59 1.18 5.40 7.94
C GLN A 59 0.85 6.66 7.11
N SER A 60 -0.42 6.91 6.88
CA SER A 60 -0.86 7.99 6.00
C SER A 60 -1.61 9.08 6.76
N PHE A 61 -1.48 10.33 6.29
CA PHE A 61 -2.27 11.48 6.78
C PHE A 61 -3.75 11.39 6.36
N SER A 62 -4.09 10.52 5.43
CA SER A 62 -5.46 10.29 4.99
C SER A 62 -5.64 8.87 4.44
N ALA A 63 -6.79 8.26 4.69
CA ALA A 63 -7.16 6.96 4.14
C ALA A 63 -7.50 7.02 2.63
N VAL A 64 -7.63 8.22 2.04
CA VAL A 64 -8.09 8.42 0.65
C VAL A 64 -7.11 9.22 -0.18
N ALA A 65 -6.50 10.27 0.39
CA ALA A 65 -5.65 11.20 -0.36
C ALA A 65 -4.37 10.53 -0.87
N GLY A 66 -4.02 10.82 -2.12
CA GLY A 66 -2.88 10.22 -2.81
C GLY A 66 -1.53 10.86 -2.47
N ASN A 67 -0.47 10.08 -2.61
CA ASN A 67 0.91 10.49 -2.37
C ASN A 67 1.43 11.41 -3.49
N LEU A 68 1.72 12.65 -3.14
CA LEU A 68 2.18 13.68 -4.08
C LEU A 68 3.53 13.35 -4.74
N ASN A 69 4.34 12.48 -4.13
CA ASN A 69 5.60 12.04 -4.71
C ASN A 69 5.43 11.18 -5.97
N LEU A 70 4.23 10.66 -6.21
CA LEU A 70 3.94 9.83 -7.40
C LEU A 70 3.55 10.65 -8.63
N ILE A 71 3.31 11.97 -8.47
CA ILE A 71 2.98 12.87 -9.58
C ILE A 71 4.19 13.00 -10.50
N ASP A 72 3.99 12.79 -11.80
CA ASP A 72 5.02 12.90 -12.83
C ASP A 72 5.08 14.32 -13.40
N PHE A 73 6.26 14.91 -13.44
CA PHE A 73 6.44 16.28 -13.93
C PHE A 73 6.42 16.36 -15.46
N SER A 74 6.81 15.29 -16.15
CA SER A 74 6.74 15.26 -17.63
C SER A 74 5.31 15.32 -18.11
N LEU A 75 4.38 14.68 -17.41
CA LEU A 75 2.94 14.76 -17.71
C LEU A 75 2.39 16.17 -17.45
N LEU A 76 2.84 16.84 -16.38
CA LEU A 76 2.47 18.24 -16.12
C LEU A 76 3.04 19.21 -17.18
N LYS A 77 4.22 18.89 -17.72
CA LYS A 77 4.80 19.62 -18.86
C LYS A 77 3.96 19.43 -20.12
N GLU A 78 3.54 18.21 -20.41
CA GLU A 78 2.66 17.91 -21.57
C GLU A 78 1.34 18.67 -21.49
N GLU A 79 0.83 18.93 -20.30
CA GLU A 79 -0.36 19.76 -20.04
C GLU A 79 -0.07 21.27 -20.09
N GLY A 80 1.18 21.68 -20.29
CA GLY A 80 1.59 23.09 -20.32
C GLY A 80 1.61 23.76 -18.94
N LEU A 81 1.63 22.97 -17.86
CA LEU A 81 1.68 23.47 -16.49
C LEU A 81 3.12 23.64 -15.99
N LEU A 82 4.09 22.98 -16.60
CA LEU A 82 5.52 23.10 -16.35
C LEU A 82 6.31 23.23 -17.66
N GLU A 83 7.51 23.78 -17.55
CA GLU A 83 8.55 23.72 -18.56
C GLU A 83 9.66 22.78 -18.10
N GLU A 84 10.42 22.17 -19.00
CA GLU A 84 11.52 21.26 -18.65
C GLU A 84 12.57 21.92 -17.76
N SER A 85 12.80 23.23 -17.96
CA SER A 85 13.72 24.04 -17.13
C SER A 85 13.30 24.14 -15.65
N ASP A 86 12.06 23.78 -15.31
CA ASP A 86 11.54 23.87 -13.95
C ASP A 86 12.03 22.73 -13.07
N TYR A 87 12.44 21.63 -13.67
CA TYR A 87 12.89 20.42 -12.94
C TYR A 87 14.20 19.81 -13.44
N SER A 88 14.67 20.12 -14.66
CA SER A 88 15.86 19.48 -15.26
C SER A 88 17.18 19.73 -14.49
N ASN A 89 17.26 20.80 -13.69
CA ASN A 89 18.45 21.12 -12.89
C ASN A 89 18.24 20.89 -11.38
N VAL A 90 17.14 20.25 -11.01
CA VAL A 90 16.85 19.93 -9.59
C VAL A 90 17.49 18.60 -9.24
N ASN A 91 18.19 18.57 -8.10
CA ASN A 91 18.73 17.31 -7.58
C ASN A 91 17.63 16.54 -6.86
N PHE A 92 17.34 15.32 -7.32
CA PHE A 92 16.38 14.38 -6.72
C PHE A 92 17.07 13.18 -6.05
N GLY A 93 18.38 13.21 -5.89
CA GLY A 93 19.20 12.13 -5.35
C GLY A 93 20.17 11.55 -6.38
N ASP A 94 21.32 11.09 -5.88
CA ASP A 94 22.41 10.59 -6.72
C ASP A 94 22.39 9.06 -6.87
N ASN A 95 21.60 8.37 -6.05
CA ASN A 95 21.49 6.91 -6.11
C ASN A 95 20.23 6.46 -6.88
N PRO A 96 20.35 5.92 -8.09
CA PRO A 96 19.17 5.52 -8.87
C PRO A 96 18.45 4.28 -8.30
N GLU A 97 19.08 3.52 -7.39
CA GLU A 97 18.51 2.32 -6.77
C GLU A 97 17.82 2.62 -5.43
N LYS A 98 17.81 3.88 -4.98
CA LYS A 98 17.21 4.28 -3.71
C LYS A 98 16.48 5.60 -3.80
N VAL A 99 15.38 5.70 -3.06
CA VAL A 99 14.66 6.96 -2.82
C VAL A 99 15.29 7.69 -1.64
N ASP A 100 15.61 8.97 -1.83
CA ASP A 100 15.96 9.89 -0.75
C ASP A 100 14.74 10.76 -0.40
N TYR A 101 13.90 10.28 0.50
CA TYR A 101 12.64 10.95 0.86
C TYR A 101 12.85 12.33 1.46
N ALA A 102 13.92 12.53 2.25
CA ALA A 102 14.23 13.82 2.85
C ALA A 102 14.54 14.87 1.77
N LEU A 103 15.32 14.48 0.77
CA LEU A 103 15.63 15.34 -0.38
C LEU A 103 14.38 15.62 -1.22
N LEU A 104 13.55 14.59 -1.47
CA LEU A 104 12.33 14.76 -2.27
C LEU A 104 11.32 15.70 -1.61
N PHE A 105 11.21 15.68 -0.28
CA PHE A 105 10.33 16.57 0.47
C PHE A 105 10.63 18.05 0.17
N GLU A 106 11.90 18.42 0.08
CA GLU A 106 12.32 19.78 -0.25
C GLU A 106 12.28 20.08 -1.76
N ALA A 107 12.74 19.12 -2.58
CA ALA A 107 12.96 19.33 -4.01
C ALA A 107 11.67 19.43 -4.81
N ARG A 108 10.64 18.63 -4.48
CA ARG A 108 9.40 18.51 -5.29
C ARG A 108 8.41 19.64 -5.05
N ARG A 109 8.37 20.17 -3.83
CA ARG A 109 7.39 21.20 -3.43
C ARG A 109 7.40 22.45 -4.34
N PRO A 110 8.53 23.12 -4.61
CA PRO A 110 8.54 24.33 -5.45
C PRO A 110 8.07 24.07 -6.89
N ILE A 111 8.34 22.86 -7.42
CA ILE A 111 7.92 22.47 -8.77
C ILE A 111 6.40 22.32 -8.82
N LEU A 112 5.81 21.62 -7.85
CA LEU A 112 4.37 21.46 -7.77
C LEU A 112 3.65 22.79 -7.49
N GLU A 113 4.19 23.66 -6.67
CA GLU A 113 3.66 25.02 -6.46
C GLU A 113 3.60 25.81 -7.76
N LYS A 114 4.64 25.71 -8.59
CA LYS A 114 4.65 26.35 -9.91
C LYS A 114 3.58 25.77 -10.84
N ALA A 115 3.43 24.44 -10.86
CA ALA A 115 2.38 23.80 -11.63
C ALA A 115 0.98 24.25 -11.17
N VAL A 116 0.74 24.28 -9.86
CA VAL A 116 -0.51 24.78 -9.27
C VAL A 116 -0.80 26.23 -9.68
N ALA A 117 0.20 27.13 -9.57
CA ALA A 117 0.04 28.52 -9.99
C ALA A 117 -0.31 28.66 -11.48
N ASN A 118 0.27 27.80 -12.33
CA ASN A 118 0.02 27.83 -13.77
C ASN A 118 -1.38 27.33 -14.18
N THR A 119 -2.09 26.58 -13.32
CA THR A 119 -3.48 26.16 -13.61
C THR A 119 -4.41 27.34 -13.83
N THR A 120 -4.15 28.50 -13.19
CA THR A 120 -4.96 29.72 -13.34
C THR A 120 -4.92 30.31 -14.75
N LYS A 121 -3.96 29.89 -15.59
CA LYS A 121 -3.79 30.33 -16.95
C LYS A 121 -4.50 29.44 -17.98
N ASN A 122 -5.06 28.31 -17.53
CA ASN A 122 -5.70 27.31 -18.37
C ASN A 122 -7.15 27.07 -17.90
N SER A 123 -8.12 27.61 -18.62
CA SER A 123 -9.53 27.51 -18.27
C SER A 123 -10.10 26.08 -18.33
N GLU A 124 -9.53 25.21 -19.17
CA GLU A 124 -9.94 23.81 -19.26
C GLU A 124 -9.51 23.05 -18.00
N VAL A 125 -8.26 23.25 -17.59
CA VAL A 125 -7.72 22.65 -16.35
C VAL A 125 -8.49 23.17 -15.12
N LEU A 126 -8.84 24.47 -15.08
CA LEU A 126 -9.66 25.01 -13.99
C LEU A 126 -11.03 24.33 -13.91
N ALA A 127 -11.71 24.13 -15.04
CA ALA A 127 -12.99 23.45 -15.06
C ALA A 127 -12.89 21.97 -14.63
N GLU A 128 -11.79 21.28 -14.98
CA GLU A 128 -11.53 19.93 -14.51
C GLU A 128 -11.27 19.87 -13.00
N ILE A 129 -10.54 20.86 -12.44
CA ILE A 129 -10.31 20.98 -11.00
C ILE A 129 -11.64 21.22 -10.26
N GLU A 130 -12.48 22.16 -10.72
CA GLU A 130 -13.80 22.43 -10.12
C GLU A 130 -14.68 21.16 -10.12
N LYS A 131 -14.65 20.40 -11.20
CA LYS A 131 -15.36 19.14 -11.30
C LYS A 131 -14.81 18.11 -10.30
N PHE A 132 -13.48 17.98 -10.21
CA PHE A 132 -12.82 17.08 -9.25
C PHE A 132 -13.16 17.44 -7.81
N GLU A 133 -13.16 18.72 -7.45
CA GLU A 133 -13.56 19.21 -6.13
C GLU A 133 -15.01 18.81 -5.81
N ALA A 134 -15.92 18.98 -6.75
CA ALA A 134 -17.32 18.62 -6.58
C ALA A 134 -17.52 17.10 -6.40
N GLU A 135 -16.82 16.28 -7.21
CA GLU A 135 -16.90 14.81 -7.14
C GLU A 135 -16.23 14.20 -5.90
N ASN A 136 -15.32 14.93 -5.26
CA ASN A 136 -14.55 14.49 -4.10
C ASN A 136 -14.83 15.32 -2.83
N SER A 137 -15.94 16.03 -2.81
CA SER A 137 -16.33 16.93 -1.69
C SER A 137 -16.46 16.23 -0.33
N SER A 138 -16.59 14.91 -0.31
CA SER A 138 -16.72 14.11 0.92
C SER A 138 -15.41 13.98 1.73
N TRP A 139 -14.25 14.30 1.14
CA TRP A 139 -12.95 14.15 1.82
C TRP A 139 -11.94 15.25 1.49
N LEU A 140 -11.98 15.79 0.26
CA LEU A 140 -10.91 16.62 -0.27
C LEU A 140 -10.74 17.94 0.49
N ALA A 141 -11.86 18.57 0.86
CA ALA A 141 -11.84 19.84 1.59
C ALA A 141 -11.21 19.67 2.98
N ASP A 142 -11.61 18.64 3.73
CA ASP A 142 -11.07 18.36 5.06
C ASP A 142 -9.57 17.98 4.98
N TYR A 143 -9.19 17.18 3.99
CA TYR A 143 -7.78 16.82 3.78
C TYR A 143 -6.92 18.03 3.44
N ALA A 144 -7.36 18.88 2.50
CA ALA A 144 -6.59 20.06 2.09
C ALA A 144 -6.45 21.07 3.24
N GLU A 145 -7.51 21.27 4.02
CA GLU A 145 -7.51 22.09 5.24
C GLU A 145 -6.56 21.51 6.29
N TYR A 146 -6.68 20.21 6.61
CA TYR A 146 -5.81 19.52 7.55
C TYR A 146 -4.33 19.67 7.20
N MET A 147 -3.97 19.43 5.95
CA MET A 147 -2.59 19.52 5.50
C MET A 147 -2.05 20.95 5.50
N ALA A 148 -2.87 21.94 5.13
CA ALA A 148 -2.48 23.34 5.18
C ALA A 148 -2.25 23.82 6.62
N ILE A 149 -3.11 23.43 7.55
CA ILE A 149 -2.93 23.73 8.98
C ILE A 149 -1.68 23.02 9.49
N LYS A 150 -1.51 21.73 9.21
CA LYS A 150 -0.33 20.95 9.60
C LYS A 150 0.96 21.59 9.11
N GLU A 151 1.00 22.07 7.89
CA GLU A 151 2.13 22.80 7.33
C GLU A 151 2.42 24.08 8.12
N SER A 152 1.40 24.86 8.51
CA SER A 152 1.53 26.08 9.29
C SER A 152 2.08 25.84 10.70
N PHE A 153 1.88 24.64 11.25
CA PHE A 153 2.50 24.18 12.50
C PHE A 153 3.81 23.40 12.30
N GLY A 154 4.48 23.55 11.14
CA GLY A 154 5.77 22.90 10.86
C GLY A 154 5.68 21.37 10.79
N TYR A 155 4.57 20.83 10.28
CA TYR A 155 4.25 19.41 10.15
C TYR A 155 4.18 18.64 11.49
N GLN A 156 4.03 19.33 12.61
CA GLN A 156 3.75 18.66 13.89
C GLN A 156 2.40 17.94 13.85
N SER A 157 2.27 16.87 14.66
CA SER A 157 1.00 16.17 14.83
C SER A 157 -0.09 17.12 15.33
N PHE A 158 -1.33 16.92 14.88
CA PHE A 158 -2.46 17.78 15.23
C PHE A 158 -2.73 17.82 16.75
N ILE A 159 -2.32 16.81 17.51
CA ILE A 159 -2.43 16.81 18.97
C ILE A 159 -1.63 17.93 19.66
N HIS A 160 -0.67 18.53 18.94
CA HIS A 160 0.17 19.63 19.40
C HIS A 160 -0.24 21.00 18.85
N TRP A 161 -1.36 21.08 18.11
CA TRP A 161 -1.90 22.34 17.63
C TRP A 161 -2.56 23.13 18.77
N ASP A 162 -2.87 24.40 18.53
CA ASP A 162 -3.65 25.21 19.46
C ASP A 162 -4.99 24.51 19.75
N GLU A 163 -5.49 24.63 20.98
CA GLU A 163 -6.62 23.85 21.49
C GLU A 163 -7.89 24.00 20.66
N ASP A 164 -8.20 25.20 20.18
CA ASP A 164 -9.37 25.49 19.38
C ASP A 164 -9.36 24.77 18.02
N ILE A 165 -8.23 24.80 17.33
CA ILE A 165 -8.10 24.13 16.03
C ILE A 165 -7.83 22.63 16.20
N LYS A 166 -7.11 22.17 17.23
CA LYS A 166 -6.98 20.77 17.60
C LYS A 166 -8.36 20.10 17.74
N ASN A 167 -9.29 20.78 18.42
CA ASN A 167 -10.66 20.31 18.64
C ASN A 167 -11.59 20.57 17.45
N GLY A 168 -11.10 21.13 16.36
CA GLY A 168 -11.88 21.37 15.14
C GLY A 168 -12.98 22.43 15.32
N GLU A 169 -12.80 23.40 16.24
CA GLU A 169 -13.78 24.46 16.45
C GLU A 169 -14.01 25.25 15.15
N GLU A 170 -15.27 25.40 14.73
CA GLU A 170 -15.62 25.98 13.43
C GLU A 170 -15.07 27.40 13.25
N ALA A 171 -15.05 28.21 14.31
CA ALA A 171 -14.47 29.55 14.26
C ALA A 171 -12.95 29.54 14.00
N ALA A 172 -12.22 28.57 14.56
CA ALA A 172 -10.81 28.39 14.31
C ALA A 172 -10.58 27.86 12.88
N ARG A 173 -11.35 26.86 12.44
CA ARG A 173 -11.30 26.35 11.06
C ARG A 173 -11.56 27.47 10.03
N GLU A 174 -12.57 28.30 10.21
CA GLU A 174 -12.88 29.43 9.31
C GLU A 174 -11.72 30.44 9.24
N LYS A 175 -11.09 30.75 10.39
CA LYS A 175 -9.88 31.58 10.45
C LYS A 175 -8.76 30.98 9.59
N TYR A 176 -8.40 29.71 9.81
CA TYR A 176 -7.32 29.04 9.08
C TYR A 176 -7.66 28.89 7.60
N ARG A 177 -8.91 28.58 7.21
CA ARG A 177 -9.33 28.58 5.80
C ARG A 177 -9.09 29.93 5.14
N THR A 178 -9.31 31.02 5.86
CA THR A 178 -9.08 32.38 5.34
C THR A 178 -7.60 32.70 5.24
N GLU A 179 -6.80 32.33 6.24
CA GLU A 179 -5.38 32.65 6.31
C GLU A 179 -4.51 31.77 5.39
N LEU A 180 -4.92 30.51 5.11
CA LEU A 180 -4.14 29.49 4.42
C LEU A 180 -4.71 29.13 3.03
N GLN A 181 -5.43 30.03 2.39
CA GLN A 181 -6.08 29.76 1.08
C GLN A 181 -5.14 29.20 0.02
N ASP A 182 -3.92 29.73 -0.07
CA ASP A 182 -2.93 29.29 -1.06
C ASP A 182 -2.43 27.88 -0.78
N SER A 183 -2.19 27.52 0.48
CA SER A 183 -1.78 26.19 0.88
C SER A 183 -2.92 25.17 0.71
N ILE A 184 -4.15 25.52 1.07
CA ILE A 184 -5.34 24.68 0.81
C ILE A 184 -5.48 24.42 -0.68
N ARG A 185 -5.37 25.48 -1.52
CA ARG A 185 -5.40 25.31 -2.96
C ARG A 185 -4.29 24.40 -3.49
N TYR A 186 -3.07 24.52 -2.94
CA TYR A 186 -1.96 23.62 -3.29
C TYR A 186 -2.34 22.15 -3.05
N TYR A 187 -2.81 21.80 -1.86
CA TYR A 187 -3.19 20.43 -1.56
C TYR A 187 -4.39 19.95 -2.38
N THR A 188 -5.38 20.80 -2.62
CA THR A 188 -6.52 20.48 -3.49
C THR A 188 -6.07 20.16 -4.92
N VAL A 189 -5.28 21.04 -5.52
CA VAL A 189 -4.88 20.90 -6.94
C VAL A 189 -3.87 19.76 -7.14
N THR A 190 -2.98 19.53 -6.18
CA THR A 190 -2.05 18.40 -6.26
C THR A 190 -2.77 17.05 -6.14
N GLN A 191 -3.86 16.96 -5.38
CA GLN A 191 -4.71 15.77 -5.41
C GLN A 191 -5.38 15.58 -6.78
N TYR A 192 -5.86 16.65 -7.42
CA TYR A 192 -6.35 16.56 -8.79
C TYR A 192 -5.26 16.01 -9.74
N PHE A 193 -4.02 16.49 -9.68
CA PHE A 193 -2.93 15.97 -10.51
C PHE A 193 -2.68 14.49 -10.26
N PHE A 194 -2.63 14.07 -8.99
CA PHE A 194 -2.46 12.68 -8.61
C PHE A 194 -3.55 11.79 -9.22
N PHE A 195 -4.82 12.10 -8.97
CA PHE A 195 -5.93 11.27 -9.43
C PHE A 195 -6.04 11.25 -10.96
N LYS A 196 -5.81 12.39 -11.62
CA LYS A 196 -5.81 12.46 -13.09
C LYS A 196 -4.77 11.53 -13.70
N GLN A 197 -3.53 11.59 -13.21
CA GLN A 197 -2.44 10.76 -13.73
C GLN A 197 -2.64 9.28 -13.38
N TRP A 198 -3.02 8.98 -12.15
CA TRP A 198 -3.26 7.61 -11.72
C TRP A 198 -4.40 6.94 -12.48
N LEU A 199 -5.54 7.60 -12.61
CA LEU A 199 -6.70 7.02 -13.30
C LEU A 199 -6.42 6.81 -14.79
N ALA A 200 -5.63 7.68 -15.42
CA ALA A 200 -5.19 7.49 -16.80
C ALA A 200 -4.28 6.24 -16.93
N LEU A 201 -3.33 6.05 -16.03
CA LEU A 201 -2.48 4.86 -15.99
C LEU A 201 -3.28 3.58 -15.73
N LYS A 202 -4.21 3.62 -14.75
CA LYS A 202 -5.11 2.49 -14.46
C LYS A 202 -5.97 2.12 -15.68
N GLU A 203 -6.53 3.11 -16.35
CA GLU A 203 -7.31 2.87 -17.58
C GLU A 203 -6.45 2.24 -18.67
N TYR A 204 -5.20 2.70 -18.84
CA TYR A 204 -4.25 2.10 -19.77
C TYR A 204 -3.96 0.63 -19.43
N ALA A 205 -3.69 0.32 -18.17
CA ALA A 205 -3.50 -1.04 -17.70
C ALA A 205 -4.73 -1.91 -17.97
N ASN A 206 -5.91 -1.42 -17.63
CA ASN A 206 -7.16 -2.14 -17.83
C ASN A 206 -7.46 -2.41 -19.32
N LYS A 207 -7.18 -1.46 -20.22
CA LYS A 207 -7.30 -1.65 -21.69
C LYS A 207 -6.39 -2.76 -22.20
N LYS A 208 -5.26 -2.99 -21.54
CA LYS A 208 -4.33 -4.10 -21.84
C LYS A 208 -4.67 -5.39 -21.09
N GLY A 209 -5.78 -5.41 -20.34
CA GLY A 209 -6.24 -6.56 -19.58
C GLY A 209 -5.46 -6.79 -18.28
N ILE A 210 -4.68 -5.81 -17.81
CA ILE A 210 -3.99 -5.82 -16.54
C ILE A 210 -4.89 -5.19 -15.49
N LYS A 211 -5.06 -5.88 -14.36
CA LYS A 211 -5.82 -5.42 -13.20
C LYS A 211 -4.89 -5.00 -12.07
N ILE A 212 -5.24 -3.93 -11.40
CA ILE A 212 -4.47 -3.43 -10.27
C ILE A 212 -4.97 -4.06 -8.97
N ILE A 213 -4.09 -4.76 -8.26
CA ILE A 213 -4.32 -5.15 -6.86
C ILE A 213 -3.76 -4.03 -5.99
N GLY A 214 -4.65 -3.28 -5.34
CA GLY A 214 -4.26 -2.29 -4.35
C GLY A 214 -4.20 -2.88 -2.95
N ASP A 215 -3.76 -2.05 -2.01
CA ASP A 215 -3.57 -2.43 -0.62
C ASP A 215 -4.23 -1.40 0.30
N MET A 216 -4.91 -1.88 1.33
CA MET A 216 -5.61 -1.04 2.31
C MET A 216 -5.19 -1.46 3.71
N PRO A 217 -4.40 -0.62 4.43
CA PRO A 217 -4.11 -0.83 5.83
C PRO A 217 -5.40 -0.92 6.64
N ILE A 218 -5.51 -1.85 7.60
CA ILE A 218 -6.68 -1.89 8.47
C ILE A 218 -6.83 -0.58 9.25
N TYR A 219 -5.76 -0.07 9.83
CA TYR A 219 -5.79 1.14 10.66
C TYR A 219 -5.47 2.40 9.84
N VAL A 220 -5.88 3.55 10.39
CA VAL A 220 -5.40 4.86 9.98
C VAL A 220 -4.24 5.30 10.87
N SER A 221 -3.48 6.32 10.46
CA SER A 221 -2.47 6.91 11.33
C SER A 221 -3.11 7.68 12.49
N ALA A 222 -2.45 7.71 13.65
CA ALA A 222 -2.85 8.57 14.77
C ALA A 222 -2.78 10.06 14.38
N ASP A 223 -1.93 10.41 13.44
CA ASP A 223 -1.81 11.75 12.89
C ASP A 223 -2.42 11.79 11.49
N SER A 224 -3.74 11.79 11.42
CA SER A 224 -4.51 11.76 10.18
C SER A 224 -5.73 12.67 10.24
N VAL A 225 -6.23 13.03 9.06
CA VAL A 225 -7.47 13.80 8.92
C VAL A 225 -8.67 13.08 9.53
N GLU A 226 -8.70 11.75 9.45
CA GLU A 226 -9.76 10.94 10.04
C GLU A 226 -9.80 11.08 11.56
N MET A 227 -8.63 11.04 12.22
CA MET A 227 -8.55 11.26 13.67
C MET A 227 -8.94 12.67 14.08
N TRP A 228 -8.62 13.67 13.26
CA TRP A 228 -8.94 15.07 13.54
C TRP A 228 -10.42 15.39 13.31
N THR A 229 -11.03 14.84 12.25
CA THR A 229 -12.41 15.21 11.85
C THR A 229 -13.48 14.25 12.37
N MET A 230 -13.13 13.02 12.72
CA MET A 230 -14.06 11.96 13.14
C MET A 230 -13.54 11.19 14.37
N PRO A 231 -13.08 11.88 15.43
CA PRO A 231 -12.48 11.22 16.60
C PRO A 231 -13.42 10.22 17.28
N GLU A 232 -14.75 10.40 17.14
CA GLU A 232 -15.76 9.49 17.71
C GLU A 232 -15.72 8.07 17.11
N LEU A 233 -15.02 7.87 16.01
CA LEU A 233 -14.83 6.53 15.41
C LEU A 233 -13.72 5.71 16.07
N PHE A 234 -12.99 6.32 17.01
CA PHE A 234 -11.83 5.73 17.66
C PHE A 234 -11.98 5.74 19.17
N LYS A 235 -11.24 4.86 19.86
CA LYS A 235 -11.15 4.86 21.31
C LYS A 235 -10.23 5.99 21.78
N VAL A 236 -10.77 7.16 22.00
CA VAL A 236 -10.06 8.37 22.42
C VAL A 236 -10.49 8.87 23.78
N ASP A 237 -9.65 9.70 24.39
CA ASP A 237 -9.98 10.44 25.61
C ASP A 237 -10.74 11.76 25.32
N GLU A 238 -10.98 12.56 26.36
CA GLU A 238 -11.65 13.86 26.25
C GLU A 238 -10.90 14.93 25.43
N ASN A 239 -9.60 14.69 25.15
CA ASN A 239 -8.75 15.55 24.32
C ASN A 239 -8.58 15.02 22.90
N ASN A 240 -9.37 14.03 22.49
CA ASN A 240 -9.26 13.32 21.20
C ASN A 240 -7.91 12.59 21.00
N GLU A 241 -7.20 12.25 22.09
CA GLU A 241 -5.99 11.47 22.01
C GLU A 241 -6.30 9.97 22.16
N PRO A 242 -5.63 9.08 21.41
CA PRO A 242 -5.86 7.64 21.53
C PRO A 242 -5.67 7.16 22.97
N LEU A 243 -6.61 6.37 23.49
CA LEU A 243 -6.47 5.65 24.77
C LEU A 243 -5.59 4.42 24.61
N TYR A 244 -5.68 3.79 23.44
CA TYR A 244 -4.98 2.55 23.08
C TYR A 244 -4.48 2.66 21.64
N VAL A 245 -3.46 1.85 21.37
CA VAL A 245 -2.88 1.72 20.03
C VAL A 245 -2.84 0.26 19.59
N ALA A 246 -2.80 0.07 18.28
CA ALA A 246 -2.73 -1.22 17.65
C ALA A 246 -1.30 -1.77 17.62
N GLY A 247 -1.20 -3.09 17.57
CA GLY A 247 0.03 -3.80 17.41
C GLY A 247 -0.20 -5.30 17.28
N CYS A 248 0.86 -6.06 17.50
CA CYS A 248 0.88 -7.50 17.49
C CYS A 248 1.63 -8.01 18.73
N PRO A 249 1.16 -9.06 19.42
CA PRO A 249 1.86 -9.60 20.58
C PRO A 249 3.23 -10.18 20.20
N ALA A 250 4.07 -10.42 21.21
CA ALA A 250 5.34 -11.10 21.02
C ALA A 250 5.14 -12.48 20.37
N ASP A 251 5.98 -12.77 19.39
CA ASP A 251 6.02 -14.02 18.65
C ASP A 251 7.48 -14.47 18.42
N ASP A 252 7.69 -15.53 17.64
CA ASP A 252 9.02 -16.04 17.31
C ASP A 252 9.86 -15.06 16.44
N PHE A 253 9.22 -14.08 15.79
CA PHE A 253 9.87 -13.07 14.94
C PHE A 253 10.20 -11.78 15.70
N SER A 254 9.39 -11.43 16.70
CA SER A 254 9.57 -10.23 17.52
C SER A 254 9.34 -10.55 19.01
N PRO A 255 10.38 -10.75 19.81
CA PRO A 255 10.24 -11.04 21.25
C PRO A 255 9.51 -9.96 22.06
N THR A 256 9.42 -8.75 21.54
CA THR A 256 8.72 -7.61 22.15
C THR A 256 7.39 -7.30 21.46
N GLY A 257 7.01 -8.10 20.46
CA GLY A 257 5.89 -7.81 19.58
C GLY A 257 6.13 -6.60 18.69
N GLN A 258 5.08 -6.15 18.03
CA GLN A 258 5.12 -4.97 17.15
C GLN A 258 4.17 -3.89 17.69
N LEU A 259 4.70 -2.73 17.99
CA LEU A 259 3.93 -1.56 18.40
C LEU A 259 3.76 -0.64 17.18
N TRP A 260 2.56 -0.63 16.58
CA TRP A 260 2.31 0.12 15.35
C TRP A 260 1.93 1.57 15.59
N GLY A 261 1.35 1.88 16.77
CA GLY A 261 0.97 3.22 17.15
C GLY A 261 -0.31 3.75 16.50
N ASN A 262 -1.00 2.95 15.71
CA ASN A 262 -2.27 3.34 15.08
C ASN A 262 -3.39 3.33 16.13
N PRO A 263 -4.38 4.26 16.06
CA PRO A 263 -5.51 4.30 16.99
C PRO A 263 -6.44 3.09 16.80
N ILE A 264 -7.06 2.65 17.88
CA ILE A 264 -8.04 1.56 17.87
C ILE A 264 -9.42 2.12 17.53
N TYR A 265 -10.12 1.45 16.61
CA TYR A 265 -11.52 1.78 16.29
C TYR A 265 -12.46 1.51 17.46
N ASP A 266 -13.45 2.37 17.65
CA ASP A 266 -14.64 2.09 18.47
C ASP A 266 -15.66 1.30 17.62
N TRP A 267 -15.53 -0.03 17.62
CA TRP A 267 -16.38 -0.88 16.79
C TRP A 267 -17.87 -0.83 17.16
N GLU A 268 -18.21 -0.51 18.41
CA GLU A 268 -19.60 -0.29 18.81
C GLU A 268 -20.16 0.94 18.09
N LYS A 269 -19.39 2.02 18.04
CA LYS A 269 -19.76 3.24 17.33
C LYS A 269 -19.92 3.03 15.83
N HIS A 270 -18.96 2.31 15.23
CA HIS A 270 -19.06 1.94 13.82
C HIS A 270 -20.31 1.12 13.51
N LYS A 271 -20.66 0.17 14.41
CA LYS A 271 -21.86 -0.64 14.28
C LYS A 271 -23.15 0.19 14.42
N GLU A 272 -23.23 1.11 15.42
CA GLU A 272 -24.34 2.05 15.57
C GLU A 272 -24.58 2.87 14.30
N GLN A 273 -23.51 3.28 13.60
CA GLN A 273 -23.57 4.02 12.35
C GLN A 273 -23.73 3.12 11.11
N GLY A 274 -23.97 1.83 11.28
CA GLY A 274 -24.12 0.87 10.17
C GLY A 274 -22.87 0.67 9.35
N PHE A 275 -21.70 0.87 9.94
CA PHE A 275 -20.37 0.79 9.31
C PHE A 275 -20.18 1.75 8.12
N SER A 276 -20.86 2.88 8.12
CA SER A 276 -20.89 3.83 7.00
C SER A 276 -19.49 4.29 6.57
N TRP A 277 -18.59 4.57 7.52
CA TRP A 277 -17.22 4.96 7.21
C TRP A 277 -16.42 3.84 6.52
N TRP A 278 -16.57 2.58 6.97
CA TRP A 278 -15.90 1.44 6.33
C TRP A 278 -16.43 1.17 4.92
N ILE A 279 -17.74 1.26 4.73
CA ILE A 279 -18.37 1.13 3.40
C ILE A 279 -17.82 2.22 2.48
N TYR A 280 -17.77 3.47 2.95
CA TYR A 280 -17.19 4.58 2.22
C TYR A 280 -15.71 4.33 1.87
N ARG A 281 -14.87 3.93 2.83
CA ARG A 281 -13.45 3.65 2.63
C ARG A 281 -13.22 2.58 1.56
N VAL A 282 -13.97 1.49 1.62
CA VAL A 282 -13.91 0.42 0.61
C VAL A 282 -14.38 0.94 -0.75
N GLN A 283 -15.45 1.72 -0.80
CA GLN A 283 -15.95 2.31 -2.05
C GLN A 283 -14.90 3.23 -2.70
N GLU A 284 -14.25 4.10 -1.93
CA GLU A 284 -13.17 4.96 -2.46
C GLU A 284 -11.97 4.14 -2.96
N SER A 285 -11.59 3.07 -2.25
CA SER A 285 -10.52 2.17 -2.70
C SER A 285 -10.83 1.53 -4.06
N PHE A 286 -12.07 1.13 -4.33
CA PHE A 286 -12.45 0.54 -5.62
C PHE A 286 -12.57 1.54 -6.77
N LYS A 287 -12.54 2.85 -6.51
CA LYS A 287 -12.34 3.85 -7.58
C LYS A 287 -10.94 3.76 -8.19
N ILE A 288 -9.94 3.47 -7.34
CA ILE A 288 -8.52 3.49 -7.72
C ILE A 288 -7.90 2.10 -7.91
N TYR A 289 -8.53 1.02 -7.46
CA TYR A 289 -8.06 -0.35 -7.61
C TYR A 289 -9.10 -1.23 -8.29
N ASP A 290 -8.68 -2.38 -8.82
CA ASP A 290 -9.56 -3.39 -9.42
C ASP A 290 -9.78 -4.58 -8.48
N VAL A 291 -8.82 -4.84 -7.61
CA VAL A 291 -8.85 -5.85 -6.54
C VAL A 291 -8.25 -5.18 -5.29
N LEU A 292 -8.78 -5.46 -4.12
CA LEU A 292 -8.32 -4.86 -2.88
C LEU A 292 -7.73 -5.92 -1.94
N ARG A 293 -6.45 -5.82 -1.60
CA ARG A 293 -5.88 -6.55 -0.47
C ARG A 293 -6.20 -5.76 0.80
N ILE A 294 -6.78 -6.43 1.77
CA ILE A 294 -6.98 -5.86 3.11
C ILE A 294 -5.86 -6.39 4.00
N ASP A 295 -5.05 -5.46 4.46
CA ASP A 295 -3.94 -5.72 5.36
C ASP A 295 -4.43 -6.07 6.77
N HIS A 296 -3.73 -6.99 7.45
CA HIS A 296 -4.04 -7.46 8.79
C HIS A 296 -5.50 -7.88 9.01
N PHE A 297 -6.04 -8.72 8.13
CA PHE A 297 -7.45 -9.13 8.14
C PHE A 297 -7.90 -9.77 9.47
N LYS A 298 -6.98 -10.42 10.20
CA LYS A 298 -7.22 -10.93 11.55
C LYS A 298 -7.80 -9.87 12.49
N GLY A 299 -7.38 -8.61 12.37
CA GLY A 299 -7.85 -7.51 13.21
C GLY A 299 -9.36 -7.27 13.17
N PHE A 300 -10.06 -7.79 12.16
CA PHE A 300 -11.52 -7.77 12.12
C PHE A 300 -12.17 -8.92 12.92
N SER A 301 -11.45 -9.99 13.23
CA SER A 301 -11.88 -11.04 14.15
C SER A 301 -11.60 -10.64 15.59
N ASP A 302 -10.35 -10.43 15.89
CA ASP A 302 -9.84 -9.88 17.14
C ASP A 302 -8.53 -9.14 16.90
N PHE A 303 -8.26 -8.14 17.72
CA PHE A 303 -7.09 -7.27 17.58
C PHE A 303 -6.36 -7.12 18.90
N TRP A 304 -5.04 -6.91 18.82
CA TRP A 304 -4.19 -6.68 19.98
C TRP A 304 -4.20 -5.20 20.35
N GLN A 305 -4.81 -4.89 21.47
CA GLN A 305 -4.94 -3.55 22.04
C GLN A 305 -3.86 -3.32 23.08
N ILE A 306 -3.10 -2.24 22.92
CA ILE A 306 -1.95 -1.87 23.75
C ILE A 306 -2.22 -0.49 24.34
N ASP A 307 -1.85 -0.27 25.62
CA ASP A 307 -1.89 1.07 26.21
C ASP A 307 -1.03 2.05 25.41
N LYS A 308 -1.52 3.27 25.17
CA LYS A 308 -0.82 4.27 24.34
C LYS A 308 0.58 4.61 24.84
N ASP A 309 0.81 4.49 26.16
CA ASP A 309 2.07 4.86 26.81
C ASP A 309 3.02 3.66 26.99
N ALA A 310 2.66 2.49 26.44
CA ALA A 310 3.48 1.29 26.51
C ALA A 310 4.76 1.41 25.69
N GLU A 311 5.89 0.95 26.24
CA GLU A 311 7.19 0.96 25.54
C GLU A 311 7.32 -0.13 24.47
N ASN A 312 6.47 -1.18 24.52
CA ASN A 312 6.47 -2.31 23.61
C ASN A 312 5.10 -3.01 23.60
N ALA A 313 4.95 -4.02 22.77
CA ALA A 313 3.69 -4.72 22.56
C ALA A 313 3.50 -5.98 23.44
N VAL A 314 4.36 -6.25 24.42
CA VAL A 314 4.29 -7.45 25.27
C VAL A 314 3.03 -7.46 26.11
N ASN A 315 2.67 -6.31 26.68
CA ASN A 315 1.51 -6.15 27.55
C ASN A 315 0.36 -5.51 26.78
N GLY A 316 -0.58 -6.32 26.35
CA GLY A 316 -1.81 -5.88 25.69
C GLY A 316 -2.97 -6.82 26.01
N THR A 317 -4.09 -6.61 25.36
CA THR A 317 -5.29 -7.44 25.48
C THR A 317 -5.88 -7.74 24.11
N TRP A 318 -6.37 -8.97 23.95
CA TRP A 318 -7.18 -9.34 22.80
C TRP A 318 -8.60 -8.80 22.94
N GLU A 319 -9.01 -7.98 21.99
CA GLU A 319 -10.34 -7.40 21.94
C GLU A 319 -11.06 -7.90 20.66
N ALA A 320 -12.39 -8.02 20.74
CA ALA A 320 -13.19 -8.48 19.63
C ALA A 320 -13.31 -7.41 18.54
N GLY A 321 -13.07 -7.80 17.30
CA GLY A 321 -13.36 -7.00 16.11
C GLY A 321 -14.84 -7.09 15.70
N PRO A 322 -15.23 -6.44 14.59
CA PRO A 322 -16.61 -6.41 14.09
C PRO A 322 -17.08 -7.74 13.47
N GLY A 323 -16.14 -8.65 13.19
CA GLY A 323 -16.42 -9.95 12.61
C GLY A 323 -17.03 -9.88 11.23
N ILE A 324 -17.81 -10.91 10.89
CA ILE A 324 -18.43 -11.04 9.56
C ILE A 324 -19.50 -9.97 9.28
N GLU A 325 -20.07 -9.35 10.32
CA GLU A 325 -21.14 -8.36 10.18
C GLU A 325 -20.71 -7.16 9.31
N LEU A 326 -19.47 -6.67 9.48
CA LEU A 326 -18.90 -5.61 8.64
C LEU A 326 -18.92 -6.00 7.15
N PHE A 327 -18.40 -7.18 6.83
CA PHE A 327 -18.28 -7.64 5.43
C PHE A 327 -19.64 -7.94 4.81
N GLN A 328 -20.62 -8.40 5.60
CA GLN A 328 -22.00 -8.52 5.17
C GLN A 328 -22.60 -7.17 4.81
N LYS A 329 -22.33 -6.13 5.61
CA LYS A 329 -22.81 -4.76 5.32
C LYS A 329 -22.15 -4.17 4.09
N ILE A 330 -20.83 -4.38 3.91
CA ILE A 330 -20.13 -3.98 2.69
C ILE A 330 -20.76 -4.65 1.47
N LYS A 331 -20.99 -5.96 1.53
CA LYS A 331 -21.63 -6.72 0.44
C LYS A 331 -23.06 -6.27 0.17
N GLU A 332 -23.86 -5.99 1.19
CA GLU A 332 -25.23 -5.47 1.06
C GLU A 332 -25.27 -4.14 0.30
N GLN A 333 -24.28 -3.26 0.53
CA GLN A 333 -24.26 -1.91 -0.04
C GLN A 333 -23.52 -1.82 -1.38
N LEU A 334 -22.43 -2.57 -1.53
CA LEU A 334 -21.52 -2.44 -2.67
C LEU A 334 -21.51 -3.67 -3.60
N GLY A 335 -22.21 -4.76 -3.21
CA GLY A 335 -22.20 -6.02 -3.96
C GLY A 335 -20.99 -6.90 -3.66
N ASP A 336 -20.80 -7.95 -4.46
CA ASP A 336 -19.63 -8.83 -4.37
C ASP A 336 -18.38 -8.10 -4.92
N LEU A 337 -17.39 -7.91 -4.08
CA LEU A 337 -16.15 -7.22 -4.41
C LEU A 337 -14.96 -8.19 -4.42
N PRO A 338 -14.00 -8.04 -5.34
CA PRO A 338 -12.78 -8.84 -5.39
C PRO A 338 -11.80 -8.38 -4.30
N ILE A 339 -11.91 -8.99 -3.12
CA ILE A 339 -11.08 -8.69 -1.95
C ILE A 339 -10.15 -9.88 -1.69
N ILE A 340 -8.90 -9.60 -1.33
CA ILE A 340 -7.89 -10.54 -0.82
C ILE A 340 -7.70 -10.24 0.66
N ALA A 341 -7.75 -11.26 1.50
CA ALA A 341 -7.53 -11.12 2.94
C ALA A 341 -6.10 -11.48 3.30
N GLU A 342 -5.36 -10.56 3.93
CA GLU A 342 -4.07 -10.88 4.51
C GLU A 342 -4.30 -11.61 5.85
N ASN A 343 -4.01 -12.89 5.84
CA ASN A 343 -4.19 -13.82 6.96
C ASN A 343 -2.84 -14.40 7.43
N LEU A 344 -1.82 -13.57 7.55
CA LEU A 344 -0.48 -13.97 7.99
C LEU A 344 -0.30 -13.81 9.52
N GLY A 345 0.74 -14.41 10.06
CA GLY A 345 1.07 -14.36 11.48
C GLY A 345 0.26 -15.35 12.34
N PHE A 346 -0.04 -14.98 13.57
CA PHE A 346 -0.79 -15.83 14.50
C PHE A 346 -2.27 -15.89 14.12
N ILE A 347 -2.69 -16.98 13.50
CA ILE A 347 -4.07 -17.21 13.08
C ILE A 347 -4.71 -18.24 14.03
N ASP A 348 -5.82 -17.88 14.64
CA ASP A 348 -6.64 -18.74 15.49
C ASP A 348 -7.94 -19.20 14.78
N GLU A 349 -8.68 -20.11 15.40
CA GLU A 349 -9.93 -20.65 14.85
C GLU A 349 -10.98 -19.57 14.52
N LYS A 350 -10.97 -18.42 15.22
CA LYS A 350 -11.91 -17.32 14.96
C LYS A 350 -11.54 -16.58 13.67
N ALA A 351 -10.25 -16.32 13.48
CA ALA A 351 -9.76 -15.67 12.27
C ALA A 351 -9.91 -16.57 11.05
N GLU A 352 -9.64 -17.88 11.17
CA GLU A 352 -9.91 -18.86 10.12
C GLU A 352 -11.40 -18.89 9.76
N LYS A 353 -12.27 -18.95 10.76
CA LYS A 353 -13.72 -18.90 10.54
C LYS A 353 -14.16 -17.61 9.86
N LEU A 354 -13.62 -16.47 10.23
CA LEU A 354 -13.95 -15.19 9.58
C LEU A 354 -13.54 -15.21 8.09
N LEU A 355 -12.36 -15.74 7.79
CA LEU A 355 -11.88 -15.89 6.42
C LEU A 355 -12.82 -16.81 5.60
N ASP A 356 -13.16 -17.97 6.15
CA ASP A 356 -14.07 -18.94 5.52
C ASP A 356 -15.47 -18.32 5.28
N ASP A 357 -16.02 -17.67 6.29
CA ASP A 357 -17.36 -17.03 6.22
C ASP A 357 -17.37 -15.86 5.20
N SER A 358 -16.26 -15.15 5.02
CA SER A 358 -16.12 -14.07 4.06
C SER A 358 -16.04 -14.60 2.61
N GLY A 359 -15.49 -15.78 2.42
CA GLY A 359 -15.20 -16.38 1.12
C GLY A 359 -14.03 -15.72 0.37
N TYR A 360 -13.29 -14.84 1.01
CA TYR A 360 -12.13 -14.16 0.41
C TYR A 360 -10.93 -15.11 0.29
N PRO A 361 -10.12 -15.03 -0.78
CA PRO A 361 -8.86 -15.75 -0.84
C PRO A 361 -7.89 -15.22 0.23
N GLY A 362 -7.31 -16.13 1.01
CA GLY A 362 -6.20 -15.85 1.92
C GLY A 362 -4.85 -15.94 1.20
N MET A 363 -3.82 -15.47 1.87
CA MET A 363 -2.44 -15.45 1.36
C MET A 363 -1.67 -16.69 1.81
N LYS A 364 -0.75 -17.16 0.97
CA LYS A 364 0.18 -18.25 1.21
C LYS A 364 1.59 -17.81 0.82
N ILE A 365 2.52 -17.78 1.79
CA ILE A 365 3.89 -17.30 1.60
C ILE A 365 4.85 -18.49 1.59
N LEU A 366 5.47 -18.74 0.46
CA LEU A 366 6.33 -19.93 0.29
C LEU A 366 7.57 -19.91 1.20
N GLN A 367 8.11 -18.76 1.56
CA GLN A 367 9.19 -18.65 2.54
C GLN A 367 8.80 -19.20 3.91
N PHE A 368 7.52 -19.18 4.29
CA PHE A 368 7.04 -19.73 5.56
C PHE A 368 6.84 -21.25 5.55
N ALA A 369 6.96 -21.89 4.38
CA ALA A 369 6.66 -23.30 4.17
C ALA A 369 7.66 -24.28 4.81
N PHE A 370 8.85 -23.83 5.19
CA PHE A 370 9.97 -24.72 5.49
C PHE A 370 10.30 -24.92 6.97
N PRO A 371 9.92 -24.04 7.91
CA PRO A 371 9.99 -24.34 9.33
C PRO A 371 9.04 -25.49 9.71
N GLY A 372 9.55 -26.52 10.42
CA GLY A 372 8.75 -27.64 10.90
C GLY A 372 8.39 -28.70 9.85
N GLU A 373 7.82 -29.85 10.32
CA GLU A 373 7.57 -31.01 9.46
C GLU A 373 6.26 -30.94 8.66
N ASP A 374 5.18 -30.37 9.22
CA ASP A 374 3.81 -30.33 8.64
C ASP A 374 3.31 -28.89 8.46
N ASN A 375 4.08 -28.05 7.81
CA ASN A 375 3.74 -26.66 7.63
C ASN A 375 2.65 -26.46 6.54
N LEU A 376 1.54 -25.81 6.91
CA LEU A 376 0.39 -25.55 6.04
C LEU A 376 0.68 -24.56 4.90
N ASP A 377 1.81 -23.86 4.94
CA ASP A 377 2.28 -23.00 3.85
C ASP A 377 3.05 -23.77 2.76
N ARG A 378 3.16 -25.08 2.87
CA ARG A 378 3.69 -25.92 1.77
C ARG A 378 2.68 -25.99 0.60
N PRO A 379 3.11 -25.84 -0.65
CA PRO A 379 2.23 -25.83 -1.83
C PRO A 379 1.24 -26.99 -1.96
N HIS A 380 1.56 -28.18 -1.41
CA HIS A 380 0.66 -29.33 -1.45
C HIS A 380 -0.51 -29.23 -0.46
N HIS A 381 -0.49 -28.27 0.49
CA HIS A 381 -1.59 -27.95 1.38
C HIS A 381 -2.44 -26.76 0.90
N TYR A 382 -2.03 -26.09 -0.18
CA TYR A 382 -2.78 -24.92 -0.65
C TYR A 382 -4.19 -25.28 -1.07
N THR A 383 -5.10 -24.36 -0.82
CA THR A 383 -6.46 -24.41 -1.36
C THR A 383 -6.55 -23.62 -2.66
N GLN A 384 -7.54 -23.89 -3.49
CA GLN A 384 -7.73 -23.17 -4.74
C GLN A 384 -8.00 -21.68 -4.50
N ASN A 385 -8.90 -21.37 -3.55
CA ASN A 385 -9.22 -19.99 -3.17
C ASN A 385 -8.12 -19.37 -2.32
N SER A 386 -6.96 -19.12 -2.93
CA SER A 386 -5.79 -18.52 -2.27
C SER A 386 -4.91 -17.76 -3.24
N VAL A 387 -4.04 -16.91 -2.68
CA VAL A 387 -3.00 -16.17 -3.39
C VAL A 387 -1.65 -16.68 -2.90
N ALA A 388 -0.85 -17.26 -3.79
CA ALA A 388 0.48 -17.77 -3.48
C ALA A 388 1.54 -16.73 -3.82
N TYR A 389 2.47 -16.49 -2.87
CA TYR A 389 3.59 -15.57 -3.01
C TYR A 389 4.92 -16.30 -2.77
N THR A 390 6.01 -15.83 -3.39
CA THR A 390 7.38 -16.20 -2.98
C THR A 390 7.69 -15.59 -1.62
N GLY A 391 7.44 -14.33 -1.46
CA GLY A 391 7.44 -13.46 -0.30
C GLY A 391 6.64 -12.22 -0.63
N THR A 392 6.41 -11.33 0.34
CA THR A 392 5.77 -10.02 0.19
C THR A 392 6.80 -8.89 0.36
N HIS A 393 6.34 -7.64 0.39
CA HIS A 393 7.19 -6.48 0.71
C HIS A 393 7.75 -6.49 2.15
N ASP A 394 7.15 -7.25 3.07
CA ASP A 394 7.59 -7.39 4.47
C ASP A 394 8.61 -8.51 4.67
N ASN A 395 8.65 -9.47 3.75
CA ASN A 395 9.62 -10.55 3.79
C ASN A 395 11.00 -10.09 3.29
N ASP A 396 12.02 -10.84 3.62
CA ASP A 396 13.28 -10.73 2.88
C ASP A 396 13.09 -11.20 1.43
N VAL A 397 13.92 -10.73 0.52
CA VAL A 397 13.98 -11.31 -0.82
C VAL A 397 14.41 -12.77 -0.73
N VAL A 398 14.00 -13.60 -1.68
CA VAL A 398 14.28 -15.05 -1.64
C VAL A 398 15.76 -15.35 -1.46
N ASN A 399 16.67 -14.66 -2.16
CA ASN A 399 18.12 -14.86 -2.01
C ASN A 399 18.58 -14.53 -0.57
N GLY A 400 18.20 -13.36 -0.04
CA GLY A 400 18.56 -12.95 1.32
C GLY A 400 17.99 -13.86 2.41
N TRP A 401 16.78 -14.37 2.22
CA TRP A 401 16.17 -15.37 3.10
C TRP A 401 16.94 -16.70 3.03
N TYR A 402 17.21 -17.20 1.82
CA TYR A 402 17.87 -18.50 1.62
C TYR A 402 19.30 -18.53 2.16
N GLU A 403 20.06 -17.45 2.03
CA GLU A 403 21.41 -17.32 2.59
C GLU A 403 21.46 -17.41 4.13
N LYS A 404 20.37 -17.06 4.81
CA LYS A 404 20.26 -17.13 6.28
C LYS A 404 19.89 -18.51 6.80
N LEU A 405 19.44 -19.41 5.94
CA LEU A 405 19.09 -20.78 6.30
C LEU A 405 20.36 -21.60 6.57
N SER A 406 20.26 -22.57 7.48
CA SER A 406 21.28 -23.59 7.66
C SER A 406 21.43 -24.48 6.41
N GLU A 407 22.57 -25.14 6.24
CA GLU A 407 22.79 -26.05 5.11
C GLU A 407 21.70 -27.12 4.99
N SER A 408 21.25 -27.68 6.10
CA SER A 408 20.16 -28.69 6.13
C SER A 408 18.80 -28.12 5.69
N GLU A 409 18.50 -26.86 6.03
CA GLU A 409 17.30 -26.18 5.57
C GLU A 409 17.37 -25.84 4.09
N GLN A 410 18.51 -25.37 3.61
CA GLN A 410 18.74 -25.12 2.17
C GLN A 410 18.59 -26.42 1.36
N GLU A 411 19.09 -27.54 1.87
CA GLU A 411 18.93 -28.85 1.24
C GLU A 411 17.43 -29.26 1.21
N LEU A 412 16.72 -29.12 2.35
CA LEU A 412 15.27 -29.39 2.42
C LEU A 412 14.48 -28.56 1.40
N VAL A 413 14.74 -27.25 1.31
CA VAL A 413 14.10 -26.36 0.34
C VAL A 413 14.36 -26.85 -1.08
N SER A 414 15.61 -27.15 -1.40
CA SER A 414 16.02 -27.58 -2.73
C SER A 414 15.41 -28.93 -3.12
N GLU A 415 15.38 -29.89 -2.19
CA GLU A 415 14.73 -31.18 -2.38
C GLU A 415 13.22 -31.06 -2.57
N TYR A 416 12.55 -30.33 -1.66
CA TYR A 416 11.11 -30.15 -1.74
C TYR A 416 10.66 -29.51 -3.05
N LEU A 417 11.36 -28.46 -3.49
CA LEU A 417 11.10 -27.80 -4.76
C LEU A 417 11.58 -28.61 -5.97
N ASN A 418 12.30 -29.70 -5.77
CA ASN A 418 12.98 -30.44 -6.85
C ASN A 418 13.77 -29.47 -7.75
N ARG A 419 14.65 -28.69 -7.11
CA ARG A 419 15.46 -27.66 -7.79
C ARG A 419 16.37 -28.29 -8.81
N ARG A 420 16.38 -27.73 -10.02
CA ARG A 420 17.22 -28.21 -11.12
C ARG A 420 18.64 -27.65 -11.01
N ASN A 421 19.64 -28.33 -11.61
CA ASN A 421 21.04 -27.94 -11.47
C ASN A 421 21.38 -26.52 -11.96
N GLU A 422 20.66 -26.01 -12.95
CA GLU A 422 20.90 -24.68 -13.54
C GLU A 422 19.84 -23.63 -13.06
N GLU A 423 18.94 -24.01 -12.21
CA GLU A 423 17.85 -23.15 -11.72
C GLU A 423 18.33 -22.38 -10.49
N THR A 424 18.14 -21.06 -10.46
CA THR A 424 18.40 -20.29 -9.23
C THR A 424 17.37 -20.65 -8.15
N ILE A 425 17.63 -20.28 -6.90
CA ILE A 425 16.66 -20.54 -5.83
C ILE A 425 15.38 -19.72 -6.04
N THR A 426 15.50 -18.49 -6.53
CA THR A 426 14.35 -17.64 -6.85
C THR A 426 13.49 -18.23 -7.96
N GLU A 427 14.11 -18.77 -9.03
CA GLU A 427 13.39 -19.45 -10.10
C GLU A 427 12.65 -20.70 -9.61
N ALA A 428 13.28 -21.49 -8.70
CA ALA A 428 12.64 -22.65 -8.10
C ALA A 428 11.45 -22.27 -7.24
N MET A 429 11.56 -21.20 -6.42
CA MET A 429 10.48 -20.66 -5.60
C MET A 429 9.32 -20.13 -6.46
N ILE A 430 9.62 -19.34 -7.51
CA ILE A 430 8.61 -18.85 -8.46
C ILE A 430 7.91 -20.04 -9.12
N ARG A 431 8.64 -21.04 -9.57
CA ARG A 431 8.05 -22.27 -10.14
C ARG A 431 7.16 -22.99 -9.10
N GLY A 432 7.55 -23.02 -7.84
CA GLY A 432 6.78 -23.59 -6.74
C GLY A 432 5.40 -22.98 -6.65
N ILE A 433 5.29 -21.65 -6.56
CA ILE A 433 4.01 -20.95 -6.48
C ILE A 433 3.20 -21.03 -7.78
N TYR A 434 3.85 -20.94 -8.95
CA TYR A 434 3.15 -21.04 -10.25
C TYR A 434 2.57 -22.44 -10.51
N SER A 435 3.20 -23.49 -10.01
CA SER A 435 2.72 -24.87 -10.13
C SER A 435 1.61 -25.21 -9.14
N SER A 436 1.42 -24.43 -8.08
CA SER A 436 0.42 -24.68 -7.03
C SER A 436 -1.02 -24.63 -7.56
N VAL A 437 -1.97 -25.06 -6.75
CA VAL A 437 -3.41 -25.03 -7.07
C VAL A 437 -4.06 -23.66 -6.88
N SER A 438 -3.37 -22.72 -6.22
CA SER A 438 -3.88 -21.38 -5.92
C SER A 438 -4.41 -20.67 -7.17
N ASP A 439 -5.52 -19.98 -7.05
CA ASP A 439 -6.11 -19.18 -8.15
C ASP A 439 -5.18 -18.05 -8.58
N TYR A 440 -4.41 -17.47 -7.65
CA TYR A 440 -3.46 -16.41 -7.91
C TYR A 440 -2.04 -16.84 -7.56
N ALA A 441 -1.05 -16.41 -8.36
CA ALA A 441 0.37 -16.50 -8.03
C ALA A 441 1.03 -15.15 -8.28
N ILE A 442 1.55 -14.53 -7.25
CA ILE A 442 2.17 -13.20 -7.31
C ILE A 442 3.65 -13.33 -6.93
N VAL A 443 4.52 -12.78 -7.75
CA VAL A 443 5.96 -12.71 -7.49
C VAL A 443 6.37 -11.26 -7.22
N THR A 444 7.26 -11.03 -6.26
CA THR A 444 7.87 -9.71 -6.07
C THR A 444 8.81 -9.40 -7.23
N MET A 445 8.90 -8.13 -7.62
CA MET A 445 9.82 -7.75 -8.69
C MET A 445 11.26 -8.08 -8.34
N GLN A 446 11.65 -7.90 -7.09
CA GLN A 446 12.99 -8.22 -6.59
C GLN A 446 13.34 -9.70 -6.80
N ASP A 447 12.43 -10.62 -6.49
CA ASP A 447 12.64 -12.06 -6.70
C ASP A 447 12.69 -12.40 -8.20
N LEU A 448 11.83 -11.80 -9.02
CA LEU A 448 11.88 -11.98 -10.47
C LEU A 448 13.23 -11.55 -11.06
N LEU A 449 13.81 -10.48 -10.53
CA LEU A 449 15.12 -9.96 -10.95
C LEU A 449 16.31 -10.70 -10.30
N ASP A 450 16.04 -11.68 -9.44
CA ASP A 450 17.08 -12.45 -8.72
C ASP A 450 17.99 -11.56 -7.84
N LYS A 451 17.41 -10.52 -7.23
CA LYS A 451 18.12 -9.54 -6.39
C LYS A 451 18.53 -10.14 -5.05
N ASP A 452 19.54 -9.54 -4.43
CA ASP A 452 20.02 -9.88 -3.09
C ASP A 452 19.28 -9.09 -1.98
N ALA A 453 19.65 -9.34 -0.72
CA ALA A 453 19.04 -8.74 0.47
C ALA A 453 19.07 -7.20 0.51
N THR A 454 19.91 -6.54 -0.26
CA THR A 454 19.99 -5.07 -0.31
C THR A 454 18.77 -4.42 -0.98
N SER A 455 18.01 -5.23 -1.72
CA SER A 455 16.78 -4.83 -2.40
C SER A 455 15.51 -5.02 -1.57
N ARG A 456 15.62 -5.47 -0.32
CA ARG A 456 14.47 -5.66 0.58
C ARG A 456 13.70 -4.36 0.76
N MET A 457 12.36 -4.42 0.63
CA MET A 457 11.50 -3.24 0.70
C MET A 457 11.27 -2.76 2.13
N ASN A 458 10.92 -3.69 3.02
CA ASN A 458 10.59 -3.37 4.40
C ASN A 458 11.15 -4.40 5.38
N VAL A 459 11.61 -3.91 6.52
CA VAL A 459 11.93 -4.71 7.70
C VAL A 459 10.95 -4.30 8.80
N PRO A 460 9.91 -5.10 9.07
CA PRO A 460 8.90 -4.78 10.07
C PRO A 460 9.51 -4.41 11.43
N SER A 461 8.87 -3.50 12.15
CA SER A 461 9.31 -2.98 13.46
C SER A 461 10.61 -2.18 13.43
N THR A 462 11.07 -1.69 12.28
CA THR A 462 12.21 -0.79 12.17
C THR A 462 11.80 0.56 11.57
N VAL A 463 12.54 1.61 11.91
CA VAL A 463 12.34 2.97 11.37
C VAL A 463 13.59 3.36 10.59
N GLY A 464 13.37 3.88 9.36
CA GLY A 464 14.43 4.26 8.43
C GLY A 464 15.02 3.09 7.65
N GLY A 465 15.50 3.38 6.44
CA GLY A 465 16.07 2.38 5.52
C GLY A 465 15.04 1.47 4.85
N ASN A 466 13.74 1.72 5.05
CA ASN A 466 12.65 1.01 4.43
C ASN A 466 12.03 1.82 3.29
N TRP A 467 11.31 1.17 2.39
CA TRP A 467 10.55 1.78 1.30
C TRP A 467 11.38 2.51 0.25
N GLU A 468 12.71 2.37 0.30
CA GLU A 468 13.67 3.13 -0.51
C GLU A 468 14.03 2.42 -1.83
N TRP A 469 13.92 1.10 -1.91
CA TRP A 469 14.43 0.34 -3.05
C TRP A 469 13.79 0.74 -4.38
N ARG A 470 14.66 0.86 -5.42
CA ARG A 470 14.26 1.14 -6.80
C ARG A 470 14.96 0.19 -7.77
N MET A 471 14.21 -0.25 -8.77
CA MET A 471 14.72 -1.01 -9.91
C MET A 471 15.47 -0.09 -10.88
N LEU A 472 16.56 -0.56 -11.45
CA LEU A 472 17.17 0.08 -12.62
C LEU A 472 16.46 -0.37 -13.90
N ALA A 473 16.44 0.48 -14.92
CA ALA A 473 15.79 0.14 -16.19
C ALA A 473 16.43 -1.07 -16.88
N GLU A 474 17.75 -1.21 -16.76
CA GLU A 474 18.55 -2.32 -17.31
C GLU A 474 18.39 -3.65 -16.57
N ASP A 475 17.84 -3.66 -15.35
CA ASP A 475 17.58 -4.89 -14.60
C ASP A 475 16.57 -5.80 -15.31
N LEU A 476 15.63 -5.20 -16.02
CA LEU A 476 14.57 -5.92 -16.72
C LEU A 476 15.06 -6.44 -18.09
N THR A 477 15.89 -7.48 -18.06
CA THR A 477 16.46 -8.09 -19.25
C THR A 477 15.45 -8.94 -20.03
N GLU A 478 15.70 -9.18 -21.31
CA GLU A 478 14.89 -10.08 -22.14
C GLU A 478 14.85 -11.51 -21.56
N GLU A 479 15.93 -11.97 -20.91
CA GLU A 479 15.97 -13.28 -20.25
C GLU A 479 14.92 -13.37 -19.13
N ARG A 480 14.81 -12.35 -18.28
CA ARG A 480 13.81 -12.30 -17.19
C ARG A 480 12.38 -12.20 -17.70
N LYS A 481 12.16 -11.44 -18.78
CA LYS A 481 10.86 -11.38 -19.46
C LYS A 481 10.47 -12.75 -20.04
N GLU A 482 11.37 -13.39 -20.76
CA GLU A 482 11.12 -14.72 -21.31
C GLU A 482 10.90 -15.78 -20.24
N PHE A 483 11.66 -15.74 -19.15
CA PHE A 483 11.45 -16.63 -18.01
C PHE A 483 10.02 -16.49 -17.46
N LEU A 484 9.60 -15.27 -17.14
CA LEU A 484 8.26 -15.01 -16.58
C LEU A 484 7.15 -15.43 -17.56
N LYS A 485 7.28 -15.07 -18.84
CA LYS A 485 6.33 -15.46 -19.89
C LYS A 485 6.22 -16.98 -20.03
N ASN A 486 7.36 -17.67 -20.08
CA ASN A 486 7.40 -19.12 -20.26
C ASN A 486 6.80 -19.87 -19.08
N ILE A 487 7.06 -19.43 -17.85
CA ILE A 487 6.49 -20.07 -16.66
C ILE A 487 4.99 -19.80 -16.55
N THR A 488 4.54 -18.62 -16.92
CA THR A 488 3.11 -18.24 -16.96
C THR A 488 2.34 -19.15 -17.91
N VAL A 489 2.82 -19.32 -19.14
CA VAL A 489 2.19 -20.19 -20.14
C VAL A 489 2.28 -21.65 -19.72
N ARG A 490 3.44 -22.12 -19.24
CA ARG A 490 3.63 -23.52 -18.82
C ARG A 490 2.63 -23.96 -17.78
N TYR A 491 2.26 -23.11 -16.85
CA TYR A 491 1.34 -23.43 -15.76
C TYR A 491 -0.09 -22.90 -15.99
N SER A 492 -0.40 -22.48 -17.24
CA SER A 492 -1.73 -21.99 -17.64
C SER A 492 -2.27 -20.88 -16.72
N ARG A 493 -1.40 -19.89 -16.41
CA ARG A 493 -1.72 -18.71 -15.62
C ARG A 493 -1.85 -17.44 -16.46
N GLU A 494 -1.77 -17.60 -17.77
CA GLU A 494 -1.91 -16.50 -18.71
C GLU A 494 -3.33 -15.92 -18.68
N ARG A 495 -3.43 -14.63 -18.87
CA ARG A 495 -4.72 -13.96 -19.04
C ARG A 495 -5.51 -14.54 -20.24
N ALA A 496 -6.82 -14.38 -20.20
CA ALA A 496 -7.73 -14.91 -21.20
C ALA A 496 -7.66 -14.15 -22.51
#